data_4568c9e288d7d4ecf2acac63cdbeb892
#
_entry.id   4568c9e288d7d4ecf2acac63cdbeb892
#
_cell.length_a   1.000
_cell.length_b   1.000
_cell.length_c   1.000
_cell.angle_alpha   90.00
_cell.angle_beta   90.00
_cell.angle_gamma   90.00
#
_symmetry.space_group_name_H-M   'P 1'
#
loop_
_entity.id
_entity.type
_entity.pdbx_description
1 polymer ?
#
loop_
_entity_poly.entity_id
_entity_poly.type
_entity_poly.pdbx_seq_one_letter_code
_entity_poly.pdbx_strand_id
1 'polypeptide(L)'
;MTELPRPDFSFTYKPSLTTLFRFSALTFNGHHIHLDKDFAQHSEGYPGAFLEARRERGPSLFAERLVHGPLTALMLLEVLQFYKPGLQLHAFEYRARNPVIVNRNSTIYGALTSENKADLWCADDDGVVGMTGSVTFSQ
;
A
#
# COMPACT_ATOMS: atom_id res chain seq x y z
N MET A 1 -1.97 -16.46 11.85
CA MET A 1 -1.56 -15.10 11.39
C MET A 1 -0.21 -14.80 11.99
N THR A 2 0.79 -14.56 11.16
CA THR A 2 2.10 -14.11 11.65
C THR A 2 1.91 -12.68 12.16
N GLU A 3 2.14 -12.45 13.43
CA GLU A 3 2.10 -11.13 14.04
C GLU A 3 3.13 -10.23 13.33
N LEU A 4 2.74 -9.01 12.97
CA LEU A 4 3.66 -8.05 12.38
C LEU A 4 4.71 -7.64 13.41
N PRO A 5 5.99 -7.50 13.03
CA PRO A 5 7.03 -7.12 13.96
C PRO A 5 6.82 -5.68 14.48
N ARG A 6 7.48 -5.35 15.58
CA ARG A 6 7.54 -3.96 16.05
C ARG A 6 8.30 -3.12 15.02
N PRO A 7 7.73 -2.01 14.54
CA PRO A 7 8.41 -1.18 13.55
C PRO A 7 9.58 -0.40 14.16
N ASP A 8 10.67 -0.28 13.39
CA ASP A 8 11.81 0.59 13.68
C ASP A 8 11.59 2.00 13.15
N PHE A 9 10.79 2.13 12.09
CA PHE A 9 10.44 3.42 11.47
C PHE A 9 9.04 3.40 10.87
N SER A 10 8.47 4.58 10.69
CA SER A 10 7.20 4.76 10.03
C SER A 10 7.11 6.10 9.30
N PHE A 11 6.27 6.15 8.29
CA PHE A 11 5.97 7.35 7.51
C PHE A 11 4.51 7.34 7.06
N THR A 12 3.79 8.41 7.34
CA THR A 12 2.38 8.55 6.95
C THR A 12 2.26 9.50 5.76
N TYR A 13 1.53 9.08 4.74
CA TYR A 13 1.19 9.91 3.59
C TYR A 13 -0.28 9.74 3.20
N LYS A 14 -0.78 10.66 2.41
CA LYS A 14 -2.14 10.62 1.88
C LYS A 14 -2.09 10.61 0.35
N PRO A 15 -2.28 9.46 -0.31
CA PRO A 15 -2.29 9.42 -1.77
C PRO A 15 -3.44 10.27 -2.32
N SER A 16 -3.13 11.13 -3.29
CA SER A 16 -4.10 12.03 -3.91
C SER A 16 -4.59 11.52 -5.27
N LEU A 17 -5.72 12.04 -5.73
CA LEU A 17 -6.24 11.77 -7.07
C LEU A 17 -5.24 12.16 -8.18
N THR A 18 -4.53 13.26 -7.98
CA THR A 18 -3.48 13.70 -8.91
C THR A 18 -2.36 12.69 -9.01
N THR A 19 -1.94 12.11 -7.88
CA THR A 19 -0.91 11.07 -7.84
C THR A 19 -1.37 9.81 -8.59
N LEU A 20 -2.61 9.38 -8.41
CA LEU A 20 -3.18 8.24 -9.13
C LEU A 20 -3.22 8.49 -10.64
N PHE A 21 -3.67 9.66 -11.06
CA PHE A 21 -3.71 10.04 -12.47
C PHE A 21 -2.32 10.03 -13.11
N ARG A 22 -1.34 10.65 -12.44
CA ARG A 22 0.05 10.69 -12.91
C ARG A 22 0.67 9.30 -13.00
N PHE A 23 0.44 8.45 -12.02
CA PHE A 23 0.96 7.09 -12.03
C PHE A 23 0.32 6.24 -13.14
N SER A 24 -0.99 6.37 -13.35
CA SER A 24 -1.69 5.74 -14.48
C SER A 24 -1.10 6.19 -15.83
N ALA A 25 -0.84 7.47 -15.99
CA ALA A 25 -0.25 8.01 -17.21
C ALA A 25 1.17 7.49 -17.44
N LEU A 26 2.02 7.52 -16.42
CA LEU A 26 3.42 7.07 -16.50
C LEU A 26 3.54 5.56 -16.78
N THR A 27 2.62 4.76 -16.29
CA THR A 27 2.63 3.30 -16.44
C THR A 27 1.71 2.81 -17.57
N PHE A 28 1.07 3.71 -18.30
CA PHE A 28 0.07 3.39 -19.32
C PHE A 28 -1.07 2.50 -18.78
N ASN A 29 -1.41 2.65 -17.51
CA ASN A 29 -2.46 1.91 -16.84
C ASN A 29 -3.74 2.74 -16.75
N GLY A 30 -4.68 2.48 -17.66
CA GLY A 30 -5.98 3.15 -17.71
C GLY A 30 -7.11 2.39 -17.01
N HIS A 31 -6.82 1.49 -16.08
CA HIS A 31 -7.86 0.72 -15.41
C HIS A 31 -8.79 1.63 -14.60
N HIS A 32 -10.10 1.45 -14.78
CA HIS A 32 -11.13 2.33 -14.22
C HIS A 32 -11.15 2.39 -12.68
N ILE A 33 -10.72 1.36 -11.98
CA ILE A 33 -10.64 1.38 -10.50
C ILE A 33 -9.76 2.51 -9.94
N HIS A 34 -8.82 3.01 -10.73
CA HIS A 34 -7.95 4.11 -10.36
C HIS A 34 -8.46 5.48 -10.84
N LEU A 35 -9.35 5.50 -11.81
CA LEU A 35 -9.77 6.71 -12.52
C LEU A 35 -11.25 7.06 -12.30
N ASP A 36 -12.10 6.06 -12.14
CA ASP A 36 -13.55 6.19 -12.07
C ASP A 36 -14.07 5.74 -10.71
N LYS A 37 -14.64 6.69 -9.97
CA LYS A 37 -15.19 6.47 -8.64
C LYS A 37 -16.39 5.51 -8.67
N ASP A 38 -17.29 5.70 -9.63
CA ASP A 38 -18.50 4.89 -9.72
C ASP A 38 -18.17 3.45 -10.10
N PHE A 39 -17.19 3.26 -10.97
CA PHE A 39 -16.70 1.94 -11.33
C PHE A 39 -16.05 1.23 -10.12
N ALA A 40 -15.18 1.91 -9.39
CA ALA A 40 -14.54 1.35 -8.21
C ALA A 40 -15.56 0.98 -7.12
N GLN A 41 -16.64 1.74 -7.03
CA GLN A 41 -17.71 1.53 -6.06
C GLN A 41 -18.64 0.36 -6.40
N HIS A 42 -19.01 0.18 -7.69
CA HIS A 42 -20.12 -0.70 -8.09
C HIS A 42 -19.69 -1.93 -8.88
N SER A 43 -18.57 -1.89 -9.58
CA SER A 43 -18.19 -2.93 -10.55
C SER A 43 -17.14 -3.91 -10.05
N GLU A 44 -16.32 -3.51 -9.08
CA GLU A 44 -15.33 -4.38 -8.47
C GLU A 44 -15.91 -5.02 -7.20
N GLY A 45 -16.72 -6.05 -7.40
CA GLY A 45 -17.05 -6.99 -6.35
C GLY A 45 -15.83 -7.86 -6.05
N TYR A 46 -14.88 -7.38 -5.23
CA TYR A 46 -13.82 -8.24 -4.74
C TYR A 46 -14.40 -9.38 -3.91
N PRO A 47 -14.25 -10.65 -4.32
CA PRO A 47 -14.80 -11.77 -3.57
C PRO A 47 -14.00 -12.04 -2.30
N GLY A 48 -14.68 -12.36 -1.21
CA GLY A 48 -14.11 -12.96 -0.01
C GLY A 48 -14.08 -12.09 1.24
N ALA A 49 -13.42 -12.57 2.26
CA ALA A 49 -13.29 -12.00 3.60
C ALA A 49 -12.92 -10.51 3.67
N PHE A 50 -12.39 -9.99 2.61
CA PHE A 50 -12.05 -8.59 2.42
C PHE A 50 -13.26 -7.65 2.45
N LEU A 51 -14.36 -8.04 1.79
CA LEU A 51 -15.60 -7.27 1.80
C LEU A 51 -16.31 -7.32 3.16
N GLU A 52 -16.20 -8.44 3.88
CA GLU A 52 -16.83 -8.60 5.18
C GLU A 52 -16.19 -7.73 6.25
N ALA A 53 -14.88 -7.69 6.33
CA ALA A 53 -14.16 -6.84 7.30
C ALA A 53 -14.40 -5.34 7.09
N ARG A 54 -14.76 -4.92 5.86
CA ARG A 54 -15.08 -3.52 5.55
C ARG A 54 -16.58 -3.21 5.49
N ARG A 55 -17.46 -4.21 5.31
CA ARG A 55 -18.92 -4.03 5.37
C ARG A 55 -19.42 -3.50 6.71
N GLU A 56 -18.77 -3.89 7.79
CA GLU A 56 -19.09 -3.43 9.15
C GLU A 56 -18.82 -1.94 9.36
N ARG A 57 -18.05 -1.30 8.48
CA ARG A 57 -17.62 0.11 8.59
C ARG A 57 -18.44 1.09 7.74
N GLY A 58 -19.47 0.63 7.03
CA GLY A 58 -20.44 1.45 6.31
C GLY A 58 -20.09 1.75 4.84
N PRO A 59 -21.10 2.23 4.06
CA PRO A 59 -21.01 2.37 2.61
C PRO A 59 -20.05 3.46 2.11
N SER A 60 -19.61 4.39 2.96
CA SER A 60 -18.72 5.48 2.57
C SER A 60 -17.28 5.04 2.28
N LEU A 61 -16.90 3.83 2.70
CA LEU A 61 -15.54 3.29 2.54
C LEU A 61 -15.21 2.92 1.09
N PHE A 62 -16.24 2.62 0.29
CA PHE A 62 -16.08 2.21 -1.12
C PHE A 62 -16.31 3.37 -2.11
N ALA A 63 -16.52 4.57 -1.59
CA ALA A 63 -16.88 5.73 -2.38
C ALA A 63 -15.70 6.42 -3.07
N GLU A 64 -14.51 5.79 -3.11
CA GLU A 64 -13.30 6.39 -3.68
C GLU A 64 -12.50 5.42 -4.54
N ARG A 65 -11.63 5.98 -5.37
CA ARG A 65 -10.71 5.23 -6.24
C ARG A 65 -9.65 4.51 -5.45
N LEU A 66 -9.13 3.44 -6.01
CA LEU A 66 -8.09 2.64 -5.39
C LEU A 66 -6.70 3.11 -5.83
N VAL A 67 -5.76 3.08 -4.89
CA VAL A 67 -4.34 3.31 -5.17
C VAL A 67 -3.75 2.08 -5.87
N HIS A 68 -2.89 2.30 -6.85
CA HIS A 68 -2.20 1.23 -7.57
C HIS A 68 -1.33 0.40 -6.63
N GLY A 69 -1.43 -0.93 -6.73
CA GLY A 69 -0.55 -1.83 -5.98
C GLY A 69 0.94 -1.54 -6.22
N PRO A 70 1.40 -1.43 -7.47
CA PRO A 70 2.78 -1.06 -7.76
C PRO A 70 3.20 0.29 -7.18
N LEU A 71 2.33 1.29 -7.13
CA LEU A 71 2.62 2.58 -6.49
C LEU A 71 2.85 2.39 -4.98
N THR A 72 2.01 1.63 -4.31
CA THR A 72 2.19 1.31 -2.89
C THR A 72 3.50 0.57 -2.65
N ALA A 73 3.83 -0.41 -3.50
CA ALA A 73 5.10 -1.14 -3.43
C ALA A 73 6.32 -0.22 -3.56
N LEU A 74 6.30 0.72 -4.50
CA LEU A 74 7.35 1.73 -4.66
C LEU A 74 7.47 2.62 -3.41
N MET A 75 6.34 3.03 -2.83
CA MET A 75 6.33 3.84 -1.62
C MET A 75 6.95 3.10 -0.42
N LEU A 76 6.72 1.79 -0.29
CA LEU A 76 7.39 0.98 0.73
C LEU A 76 8.92 1.06 0.60
N LEU A 77 9.44 0.92 -0.62
CA LEU A 77 10.87 0.98 -0.89
C LEU A 77 11.45 2.39 -0.68
N GLU A 78 10.73 3.43 -1.10
CA GLU A 78 11.15 4.82 -0.91
C GLU A 78 11.31 5.16 0.58
N VAL A 79 10.39 4.74 1.42
CA VAL A 79 10.48 4.99 2.87
C VAL A 79 11.67 4.25 3.48
N LEU A 80 11.96 3.03 3.05
CA LEU A 80 13.17 2.30 3.49
C LEU A 80 14.44 3.05 3.06
N GLN A 81 14.53 3.49 1.82
CA GLN A 81 15.70 4.23 1.31
C GLN A 81 15.88 5.58 2.01
N PHE A 82 14.77 6.24 2.35
CA PHE A 82 14.82 7.46 3.15
C PHE A 82 15.36 7.20 4.57
N TYR A 83 14.94 6.10 5.19
CA TYR A 83 15.42 5.70 6.51
C TYR A 83 16.88 5.23 6.49
N LYS A 84 17.28 4.49 5.45
CA LYS A 84 18.66 4.02 5.24
C LYS A 84 19.19 4.47 3.88
N PRO A 85 19.70 5.71 3.76
CA PRO A 85 20.24 6.22 2.50
C PRO A 85 21.41 5.38 1.99
N GLY A 86 21.50 5.21 0.67
CA GLY A 86 22.61 4.52 0.01
C GLY A 86 22.48 3.00 -0.07
N LEU A 87 21.34 2.45 0.26
CA LEU A 87 21.08 1.01 0.10
C LEU A 87 21.15 0.58 -1.35
N GLN A 88 21.72 -0.60 -1.58
CA GLN A 88 21.52 -1.35 -2.80
C GLN A 88 20.47 -2.43 -2.59
N LEU A 89 19.34 -2.30 -3.28
CA LEU A 89 18.28 -3.29 -3.24
C LEU A 89 18.64 -4.51 -4.08
N HIS A 90 18.49 -5.70 -3.53
CA HIS A 90 18.76 -6.96 -4.25
C HIS A 90 17.50 -7.68 -4.63
N ALA A 91 16.53 -7.81 -3.73
CA ALA A 91 15.27 -8.46 -4.00
C ALA A 91 14.16 -7.80 -3.16
N PHE A 92 12.98 -7.73 -3.74
CA PHE A 92 11.78 -7.27 -3.07
C PHE A 92 10.60 -8.15 -3.44
N GLU A 93 10.00 -8.78 -2.46
CA GLU A 93 8.76 -9.53 -2.59
C GLU A 93 7.67 -8.80 -1.85
N TYR A 94 6.52 -8.64 -2.46
CA TYR A 94 5.38 -7.98 -1.81
C TYR A 94 4.06 -8.68 -2.11
N ARG A 95 3.11 -8.50 -1.24
CA ARG A 95 1.76 -9.02 -1.38
C ARG A 95 0.74 -7.96 -1.00
N ALA A 96 -0.16 -7.65 -1.94
CA ALA A 96 -1.35 -6.88 -1.65
C ALA A 96 -2.28 -7.70 -0.73
N ARG A 97 -2.74 -7.08 0.35
CA ARG A 97 -3.65 -7.69 1.32
C ARG A 97 -5.04 -7.10 1.22
N ASN A 98 -5.11 -5.78 1.18
CA ASN A 98 -6.34 -5.01 1.08
C ASN A 98 -6.12 -3.80 0.18
N PRO A 99 -7.13 -3.30 -0.56
CA PRO A 99 -6.98 -2.07 -1.32
C PRO A 99 -6.61 -0.88 -0.45
N VAL A 100 -5.68 -0.08 -0.93
CA VAL A 100 -5.37 1.23 -0.38
C VAL A 100 -6.28 2.25 -1.07
N ILE A 101 -6.99 3.04 -0.28
CA ILE A 101 -7.99 3.99 -0.77
C ILE A 101 -7.37 5.38 -0.87
N VAL A 102 -7.63 6.07 -1.98
CA VAL A 102 -7.19 7.44 -2.20
C VAL A 102 -7.79 8.41 -1.17
N ASN A 103 -7.11 9.52 -0.92
CA ASN A 103 -7.52 10.57 0.03
C ASN A 103 -7.67 10.10 1.48
N ARG A 104 -7.05 8.99 1.83
CA ARG A 104 -6.95 8.47 3.20
C ARG A 104 -5.49 8.31 3.60
N ASN A 105 -5.22 8.47 4.89
CA ASN A 105 -3.89 8.23 5.41
C ASN A 105 -3.49 6.78 5.21
N SER A 106 -2.28 6.59 4.71
CA SER A 106 -1.60 5.30 4.65
C SER A 106 -0.28 5.46 5.39
N THR A 107 -0.09 4.69 6.43
CA THR A 107 1.17 4.68 7.18
C THR A 107 2.00 3.50 6.75
N ILE A 108 3.21 3.77 6.29
CA ILE A 108 4.20 2.77 5.96
C ILE A 108 5.04 2.52 7.20
N TYR A 109 5.24 1.26 7.50
CA TYR A 109 6.06 0.78 8.60
C TYR A 109 7.19 -0.08 8.06
N GLY A 110 8.31 -0.08 8.75
CA GLY A 110 9.41 -0.97 8.46
C GLY A 110 10.09 -1.48 9.70
N ALA A 111 10.51 -2.74 9.66
CA ALA A 111 11.28 -3.39 10.71
C ALA A 111 12.50 -4.07 10.10
N LEU A 112 13.68 -3.79 10.64
CA LEU A 112 14.92 -4.45 10.26
C LEU A 112 14.95 -5.84 10.90
N THR A 113 14.91 -6.87 10.08
CA THR A 113 14.93 -8.27 10.56
C THR A 113 16.34 -8.85 10.62
N SER A 114 17.28 -8.23 9.91
CA SER A 114 18.72 -8.48 9.99
C SER A 114 19.50 -7.31 9.39
N GLU A 115 20.83 -7.40 9.34
CA GLU A 115 21.68 -6.36 8.71
C GLU A 115 21.33 -6.10 7.24
N ASN A 116 20.82 -7.11 6.54
CA ASN A 116 20.57 -7.10 5.10
C ASN A 116 19.09 -7.36 4.72
N LYS A 117 18.19 -7.32 5.71
CA LYS A 117 16.75 -7.59 5.48
C LYS A 117 15.85 -6.66 6.27
N ALA A 118 14.74 -6.31 5.66
CA ALA A 118 13.66 -5.58 6.31
C ALA A 118 12.30 -6.13 5.89
N ASP A 119 11.36 -6.11 6.82
CA ASP A 119 9.95 -6.29 6.54
C ASP A 119 9.27 -4.92 6.48
N LEU A 120 8.46 -4.73 5.45
CA LEU A 120 7.76 -3.49 5.17
C LEU A 120 6.27 -3.76 5.08
N TRP A 121 5.44 -2.86 5.55
CA TRP A 121 3.99 -2.93 5.37
C TRP A 121 3.36 -1.56 5.43
N CYS A 122 2.14 -1.44 4.94
CA CYS A 122 1.34 -0.24 5.13
C CYS A 122 -0.01 -0.58 5.76
N ALA A 123 -0.55 0.34 6.52
CA ALA A 123 -1.87 0.25 7.12
C ALA A 123 -2.58 1.61 7.11
N ASP A 124 -3.91 1.57 7.08
CA ASP A 124 -4.73 2.76 7.24
C ASP A 124 -4.89 3.16 8.73
N ASP A 125 -5.61 4.26 8.99
CA ASP A 125 -5.85 4.75 10.36
C ASP A 125 -6.64 3.76 11.23
N ASP A 126 -7.32 2.81 10.63
CA ASP A 126 -8.04 1.73 11.33
C ASP A 126 -7.18 0.48 11.56
N GLY A 127 -5.92 0.50 11.14
CA GLY A 127 -5.00 -0.62 11.26
C GLY A 127 -5.19 -1.71 10.20
N VAL A 128 -5.94 -1.45 9.14
CA VAL A 128 -6.12 -2.40 8.04
C VAL A 128 -4.88 -2.42 7.16
N VAL A 129 -4.20 -3.56 7.11
CA VAL A 129 -2.99 -3.75 6.33
C VAL A 129 -3.30 -3.79 4.84
N GLY A 130 -2.75 -2.85 4.07
CA GLY A 130 -2.93 -2.78 2.61
C GLY A 130 -1.94 -3.66 1.85
N MET A 131 -0.69 -3.66 2.28
CA MET A 131 0.39 -4.42 1.63
C MET A 131 1.43 -4.85 2.66
N THR A 132 2.03 -6.01 2.42
CA THR A 132 3.21 -6.49 3.14
C THR A 132 4.33 -6.78 2.15
N GLY A 133 5.57 -6.58 2.53
CA GLY A 133 6.73 -6.88 1.71
C GLY A 133 7.95 -7.27 2.54
N SER A 134 8.85 -7.98 1.89
CA SER A 134 10.17 -8.34 2.45
C SER A 134 11.24 -7.96 1.45
N VAL A 135 12.27 -7.28 1.91
CA VAL A 135 13.34 -6.75 1.08
C VAL A 135 14.69 -7.21 1.56
N THR A 136 15.56 -7.58 0.61
CA THR A 136 16.98 -7.83 0.86
C THR A 136 17.80 -6.74 0.21
N PHE A 137 18.84 -6.30 0.90
CA PHE A 137 19.70 -5.20 0.47
C PHE A 137 21.12 -5.36 1.00
N SER A 138 22.03 -4.55 0.46
CA SER A 138 23.38 -4.33 1.01
C SER A 138 23.64 -2.83 1.19
N GLN A 139 24.64 -2.51 1.97
CA GLN A 139 25.10 -1.13 2.15
C GLN A 139 26.28 -0.82 1.25
#